data_a0fe8429829576d5eda591a118f734a2
#
_entry.id   a0fe8429829576d5eda591a118f734a2
#
_cell.length_a   1.000
_cell.length_b   1.000
_cell.length_c   1.000
_cell.angle_alpha   90.00
_cell.angle_beta   90.00
_cell.angle_gamma   90.00
#
_symmetry.space_group_name_H-M   'P 1'
#
loop_
_entity.id
_entity.type
_entity.pdbx_description
1 polymer ?
#
loop_
_entity_poly.entity_id
_entity_poly.type
_entity_poly.pdbx_seq_one_letter_code
_entity_poly.pdbx_strand_id
1 'polypeptide(L)'
;MVDLARIGADRAVRELSGWSAVAGRDAIAKTFVFGDFDAAFAFMARVALMAAKMDHHPEWSNIYNRVEVVLATHDAGGVTSQDVQMARFMDLLVGS
;
A
#
# COMPACT_ATOMS: atom_id res chain seq x y z
N MET A 1 5.25 20.24 -4.97
CA MET A 1 3.83 19.87 -5.16
C MET A 1 3.74 18.40 -5.51
N VAL A 2 2.81 17.70 -4.89
CA VAL A 2 2.61 16.29 -5.17
C VAL A 2 1.82 16.12 -6.47
N ASP A 3 2.28 15.22 -7.33
CA ASP A 3 1.55 14.87 -8.54
C ASP A 3 0.43 13.88 -8.18
N LEU A 4 -0.82 14.31 -8.28
CA LEU A 4 -1.98 13.48 -8.00
C LEU A 4 -2.63 12.95 -9.29
N ALA A 5 -1.92 12.98 -10.41
CA ALA A 5 -2.45 12.43 -11.66
C ALA A 5 -2.66 10.93 -11.52
N ARG A 6 -3.87 10.49 -11.84
CA ARG A 6 -4.22 9.07 -11.76
C ARG A 6 -3.52 8.29 -12.85
N ILE A 7 -2.79 7.25 -12.46
CA ILE A 7 -2.11 6.35 -13.41
C ILE A 7 -2.88 5.05 -13.61
N GLY A 8 -3.77 4.71 -12.68
CA GLY A 8 -4.60 3.51 -12.76
C GLY A 8 -3.96 2.27 -12.15
N ALA A 9 -4.80 1.39 -11.61
CA ALA A 9 -4.37 0.17 -10.94
C ALA A 9 -3.60 -0.76 -11.89
N ASP A 10 -4.06 -0.93 -13.11
CA ASP A 10 -3.44 -1.87 -14.05
C ASP A 10 -1.99 -1.48 -14.36
N ARG A 11 -1.74 -0.19 -14.55
CA ARG A 11 -0.39 0.29 -14.80
C ARG A 11 0.48 0.13 -13.56
N ALA A 12 -0.07 0.48 -12.40
CA ALA A 12 0.67 0.41 -11.14
C ALA A 12 1.15 -1.00 -10.83
N VAL A 13 0.28 -2.02 -11.00
CA VAL A 13 0.66 -3.40 -10.69
C VAL A 13 1.73 -3.93 -11.64
N ARG A 14 1.83 -3.40 -12.84
CA ARG A 14 2.90 -3.78 -13.77
C ARG A 14 4.27 -3.30 -13.30
N GLU A 15 4.31 -2.23 -12.49
CA GLU A 15 5.54 -1.68 -11.94
C GLU A 15 5.93 -2.28 -10.60
N LEU A 16 5.07 -3.13 -10.04
CA LEU A 16 5.23 -3.70 -8.71
C LEU A 16 5.22 -5.23 -8.77
N SER A 17 5.67 -5.86 -7.70
CA SER A 17 5.67 -7.32 -7.58
C SER A 17 4.75 -7.73 -6.45
N GLY A 18 3.81 -8.62 -6.73
CA GLY A 18 2.93 -9.16 -5.70
C GLY A 18 1.72 -8.30 -5.37
N TRP A 19 1.52 -7.19 -6.06
CA TRP A 19 0.33 -6.35 -5.91
C TRP A 19 -0.67 -6.67 -7.00
N SER A 20 -1.96 -6.62 -6.66
CA SER A 20 -3.06 -6.93 -7.59
C SER A 20 -4.04 -5.78 -7.65
N ALA A 21 -4.67 -5.61 -8.83
CA ALA A 21 -5.76 -4.64 -8.96
C ALA A 21 -6.99 -5.17 -8.22
N VAL A 22 -7.67 -4.27 -7.52
CA VAL A 22 -8.92 -4.60 -6.80
C VAL A 22 -10.06 -4.66 -7.79
N ALA A 23 -10.92 -5.70 -7.69
CA ALA A 23 -12.10 -5.78 -8.53
C ALA A 23 -13.09 -4.68 -8.17
N GLY A 24 -13.60 -3.99 -9.18
CA GLY A 24 -14.66 -3.01 -9.00
C GLY A 24 -14.23 -1.62 -8.54
N ARG A 25 -12.93 -1.38 -8.38
CA ARG A 25 -12.45 -0.03 -8.05
C ARG A 25 -11.01 0.15 -8.52
N ASP A 26 -10.62 1.38 -8.73
CA ASP A 26 -9.24 1.71 -9.12
C ASP A 26 -8.38 1.78 -7.86
N ALA A 27 -7.88 0.63 -7.44
CA ALA A 27 -7.05 0.46 -6.25
C ALA A 27 -6.17 -0.76 -6.41
N ILE A 28 -5.08 -0.84 -5.64
CA ILE A 28 -4.18 -2.00 -5.63
C ILE A 28 -4.15 -2.60 -4.24
N ALA A 29 -3.93 -3.91 -4.16
CA ALA A 29 -3.98 -4.64 -2.90
C ALA A 29 -2.87 -5.67 -2.80
N LYS A 30 -2.44 -5.90 -1.56
CA LYS A 30 -1.48 -6.96 -1.23
C LYS A 30 -1.72 -7.41 0.21
N THR A 31 -1.57 -8.70 0.45
CA THR A 31 -1.61 -9.26 1.80
C THR A 31 -0.19 -9.60 2.23
N PHE A 32 0.20 -9.12 3.40
CA PHE A 32 1.50 -9.41 4.01
C PHE A 32 1.28 -10.40 5.16
N VAL A 33 2.11 -11.44 5.21
CA VAL A 33 2.04 -12.45 6.27
C VAL A 33 3.39 -12.48 6.97
N PHE A 34 3.38 -12.36 8.30
CA PHE A 34 4.57 -12.28 9.12
C PHE A 34 4.69 -13.52 10.00
N GLY A 35 5.77 -13.61 10.78
CA GLY A 35 5.98 -14.73 11.68
C GLY A 35 5.05 -14.71 12.90
N ASP A 36 4.69 -13.51 13.36
CA ASP A 36 3.85 -13.33 14.53
C ASP A 36 3.19 -11.94 14.51
N PHE A 37 2.42 -11.64 15.55
CA PHE A 37 1.75 -10.35 15.67
C PHE A 37 2.74 -9.22 15.85
N ASP A 38 3.81 -9.43 16.62
CA ASP A 38 4.78 -8.37 16.87
C ASP A 38 5.41 -7.88 15.58
N ALA A 39 5.77 -8.80 14.68
CA ALA A 39 6.34 -8.45 13.39
C ALA A 39 5.32 -7.71 12.51
N ALA A 40 4.08 -8.17 12.52
CA ALA A 40 3.00 -7.50 11.76
C ALA A 40 2.78 -6.08 12.28
N PHE A 41 2.73 -5.92 13.59
CA PHE A 41 2.48 -4.60 14.18
C PHE A 41 3.67 -3.65 13.96
N ALA A 42 4.90 -4.15 14.04
CA ALA A 42 6.08 -3.36 13.76
C ALA A 42 6.07 -2.84 12.31
N PHE A 43 5.67 -3.69 11.36
CA PHE A 43 5.47 -3.28 9.98
C PHE A 43 4.44 -2.16 9.88
N MET A 44 3.28 -2.34 10.51
CA MET A 44 2.21 -1.33 10.46
C MET A 44 2.66 -0.01 11.10
N ALA A 45 3.39 -0.07 12.21
CA ALA A 45 3.88 1.14 12.87
C ALA A 45 4.81 1.94 11.95
N ARG A 46 5.72 1.26 11.26
CA ARG A 46 6.63 1.92 10.32
C ARG A 46 5.88 2.51 9.13
N VAL A 47 4.93 1.78 8.59
CA VAL A 47 4.12 2.27 7.49
C VAL A 47 3.28 3.47 7.93
N ALA A 48 2.75 3.43 9.16
CA ALA A 48 1.97 4.55 9.70
C ALA A 48 2.79 5.84 9.77
N LEU A 49 4.06 5.75 10.15
CA LEU A 49 4.94 6.92 10.19
C LEU A 49 5.20 7.47 8.78
N MET A 50 5.38 6.60 7.81
CA MET A 50 5.55 7.02 6.42
C MET A 50 4.26 7.62 5.88
N ALA A 51 3.10 7.04 6.21
CA ALA A 51 1.80 7.56 5.80
C ALA A 51 1.59 8.97 6.31
N ALA A 52 1.96 9.24 7.56
CA ALA A 52 1.87 10.58 8.14
C ALA A 52 2.79 11.56 7.40
N LYS A 53 4.01 11.13 7.09
CA LYS A 53 4.99 11.96 6.38
C LYS A 53 4.53 12.29 4.95
N MET A 54 3.91 11.33 4.27
CA MET A 54 3.42 11.52 2.90
C MET A 54 2.05 12.20 2.85
N ASP A 55 1.38 12.30 3.99
CA ASP A 55 -0.04 12.67 4.05
C ASP A 55 -0.87 11.79 3.10
N HIS A 56 -0.60 10.50 3.16
CA HIS A 56 -1.23 9.49 2.29
C HIS A 56 -1.40 8.20 3.07
N HIS A 57 -2.64 7.78 3.31
CA HIS A 57 -2.97 6.72 4.26
C HIS A 57 -3.46 5.46 3.57
N PRO A 58 -2.97 4.27 3.97
CA PRO A 58 -3.48 3.02 3.42
C PRO A 58 -4.84 2.68 4.03
N GLU A 59 -5.62 1.90 3.28
CA GLU A 59 -6.77 1.19 3.82
C GLU A 59 -6.27 -0.19 4.20
N TRP A 60 -6.32 -0.53 5.46
CA TRP A 60 -5.76 -1.81 5.88
C TRP A 60 -6.47 -2.41 7.06
N SER A 61 -6.24 -3.71 7.25
CA SER A 61 -6.71 -4.45 8.41
C SER A 61 -5.66 -5.44 8.86
N ASN A 62 -5.70 -5.81 10.13
CA ASN A 62 -4.74 -6.74 10.71
C ASN A 62 -5.47 -7.81 11.51
N ILE A 63 -5.10 -9.07 11.27
CA ILE A 63 -5.53 -10.20 12.08
C ILE A 63 -4.28 -10.99 12.40
N TYR A 64 -3.86 -10.95 13.66
CA TYR A 64 -2.66 -11.64 14.18
C TYR A 64 -1.40 -11.31 13.33
N ASN A 65 -0.93 -12.26 12.53
CA ASN A 65 0.30 -12.10 11.72
C ASN A 65 0.03 -11.62 10.29
N ARG A 66 -1.21 -11.24 9.99
CA ARG A 66 -1.65 -10.95 8.63
C ARG A 66 -2.09 -9.49 8.53
N VAL A 67 -1.59 -8.79 7.52
CA VAL A 67 -1.97 -7.41 7.23
C VAL A 67 -2.46 -7.34 5.79
N GLU A 68 -3.72 -6.95 5.59
CA GLU A 68 -4.29 -6.77 4.26
C GLU A 68 -4.28 -5.29 3.96
N VAL A 69 -3.69 -4.92 2.81
CA VAL A 69 -3.49 -3.52 2.44
C VAL A 69 -4.17 -3.23 1.12
N VAL A 70 -4.88 -2.11 1.06
CA VAL A 70 -5.43 -1.55 -0.18
C VAL A 70 -4.93 -0.12 -0.29
N LEU A 71 -4.45 0.26 -1.46
CA LEU A 71 -3.93 1.60 -1.73
C LEU A 71 -4.68 2.24 -2.88
N ALA A 72 -5.08 3.48 -2.67
CA ALA A 72 -5.67 4.34 -3.68
C ALA A 72 -5.53 5.78 -3.20
N THR A 73 -5.56 6.73 -4.12
CA THR A 73 -5.49 8.15 -3.78
C THR A 73 -6.89 8.74 -3.87
N HIS A 74 -7.48 9.02 -2.71
CA HIS A 74 -8.87 9.47 -2.62
C HIS A 74 -9.14 10.70 -3.49
N ASP A 75 -8.28 11.71 -3.38
CA ASP A 75 -8.48 12.98 -4.09
C ASP A 75 -8.36 12.85 -5.60
N ALA A 76 -7.68 11.82 -6.09
CA ALA A 76 -7.55 11.57 -7.53
C ALA A 76 -8.57 10.56 -8.04
N GLY A 77 -9.31 9.92 -7.15
CA GLY A 77 -10.31 8.91 -7.51
C GLY A 77 -9.69 7.60 -7.99
N GLY A 78 -8.45 7.32 -7.64
CA GLY A 78 -7.78 6.10 -8.07
C GLY A 78 -6.30 6.09 -7.73
N VAL A 79 -5.58 5.15 -8.35
CA VAL A 79 -4.16 4.93 -8.06
C VAL A 79 -3.28 6.00 -8.70
N THR A 80 -2.36 6.55 -7.92
CA THR A 80 -1.37 7.55 -8.37
C THR A 80 0.04 7.07 -8.01
N SER A 81 1.04 7.90 -8.34
CA SER A 81 2.42 7.63 -7.97
C SER A 81 2.63 7.53 -6.46
N GLN A 82 1.78 8.18 -5.65
CA GLN A 82 1.87 8.07 -4.19
C GLN A 82 1.60 6.63 -3.73
N ASP A 83 0.66 5.96 -4.37
CA ASP A 83 0.35 4.56 -4.04
C ASP A 83 1.51 3.64 -4.42
N VAL A 84 2.12 3.87 -5.57
CA VAL A 84 3.29 3.10 -5.99
C VAL A 84 4.46 3.33 -5.02
N GLN A 85 4.68 4.58 -4.62
CA GLN A 85 5.73 4.90 -3.65
C GLN A 85 5.50 4.20 -2.31
N MET A 86 4.27 4.22 -1.81
CA MET A 86 3.90 3.55 -0.56
C MET A 86 4.07 2.04 -0.69
N ALA A 87 3.63 1.46 -1.80
CA ALA A 87 3.77 0.02 -2.05
C ALA A 87 5.24 -0.40 -2.04
N ARG A 88 6.10 0.37 -2.69
CA ARG A 88 7.54 0.09 -2.71
C ARG A 88 8.15 0.19 -1.32
N PHE A 89 7.73 1.16 -0.53
CA PHE A 89 8.20 1.29 0.85
C PHE A 89 7.81 0.06 1.67
N MET A 90 6.55 -0.39 1.55
CA MET A 90 6.09 -1.58 2.24
C MET A 90 6.90 -2.82 1.84
N ASP A 91 7.15 -2.98 0.55
CA ASP A 91 7.93 -4.11 0.05
C ASP A 91 9.37 -4.09 0.57
N LEU A 92 9.98 -2.91 0.66
CA LEU A 92 11.31 -2.77 1.23
C LEU A 92 11.35 -3.19 2.70
N LEU A 93 10.33 -2.86 3.47
CA LEU A 93 10.28 -3.22 4.89
C LEU A 93 10.27 -4.73 5.12
N VAL A 94 9.67 -5.48 4.20
CA VAL A 94 9.63 -6.94 4.35
C VAL A 94 10.81 -7.63 3.69
N GLY A 95 11.73 -6.88 3.12
CA GLY A 95 12.98 -7.43 2.59
C GLY A 95 12.85 -8.18 1.29
N SER A 96 11.85 -7.86 0.51
CA SER A 96 11.64 -8.53 -0.78
C SER A 96 12.43 -7.89 -1.91
#